data_8cbf28dcd8da8b1fc0036af86f1fc16c
#
_entry.id   8cbf28dcd8da8b1fc0036af86f1fc16c
#
_cell.length_a   1.000
_cell.length_b   1.000
_cell.length_c   1.000
_cell.angle_alpha   90.00
_cell.angle_beta   90.00
_cell.angle_gamma   90.00
#
_symmetry.space_group_name_H-M   'P 1'
#
loop_
_entity.id
_entity.type
_entity.pdbx_description
1 polymer ?
#
loop_
_entity_poly.entity_id
_entity_poly.type
_entity_poly.pdbx_seq_one_letter_code
_entity_poly.pdbx_strand_id
1 'polypeptide(L)'
;AINKMDRPGANIDMVKAKLAELGLTPSDWGGDTEMIPVSAMTGEGVDGLLEHLSLESEILELKANPEKKAIGTVLDSRASTGEGNVITVLVQDGTLRQGDTVVCGPAHGKIRTLKSTSGHHLETAPPATPVEITGLNDLPEAGDKLYSLDSASKARQIAEERQEAKAKADRAERQKVTLEGLFDTIDKAKSKEINVIVKTDVKGTLDVLKGELSAMQTDEVAVRVLRGGVGEISESDILLADASNAIVIGFHVSASDKARSEAESHGVEI
;
A
#
# COMPACT_ATOMS: atom_id res chain seq x y z
N ALA A 1 -1.74 -4.06 -19.91
CA ALA A 1 -0.40 -3.91 -20.49
C ALA A 1 0.54 -5.01 -19.97
N ILE A 2 1.14 -5.79 -20.86
CA ILE A 2 2.15 -6.81 -20.53
C ILE A 2 3.52 -6.18 -20.74
N ASN A 3 4.14 -5.74 -19.64
CA ASN A 3 5.40 -4.98 -19.68
C ASN A 3 6.64 -5.90 -19.66
N LYS A 4 7.80 -5.30 -19.92
CA LYS A 4 9.14 -5.94 -19.93
C LYS A 4 9.34 -6.93 -21.08
N MET A 5 8.74 -6.64 -22.23
CA MET A 5 8.88 -7.49 -23.44
C MET A 5 10.29 -7.43 -24.03
N ASP A 6 11.11 -6.46 -23.64
CA ASP A 6 12.53 -6.32 -23.97
C ASP A 6 13.43 -7.35 -23.28
N ARG A 7 12.95 -8.08 -22.27
CA ARG A 7 13.80 -9.01 -21.53
C ARG A 7 13.98 -10.34 -22.25
N PRO A 8 15.22 -10.92 -22.22
CA PRO A 8 15.43 -12.27 -22.71
C PRO A 8 14.55 -13.27 -21.97
N GLY A 9 13.76 -14.06 -22.69
CA GLY A 9 12.83 -15.04 -22.11
C GLY A 9 11.43 -14.49 -21.80
N ALA A 10 11.11 -13.24 -22.17
CA ALA A 10 9.74 -12.75 -22.13
C ALA A 10 8.83 -13.64 -22.98
N ASN A 11 7.77 -14.17 -22.37
CA ASN A 11 6.80 -15.05 -23.03
C ASN A 11 5.39 -14.54 -22.80
N ILE A 12 4.83 -13.92 -23.82
CA ILE A 12 3.49 -13.31 -23.75
C ILE A 12 2.40 -14.38 -23.59
N ASP A 13 2.54 -15.54 -24.23
CA ASP A 13 1.53 -16.59 -24.20
C ASP A 13 1.41 -17.22 -22.81
N MET A 14 2.52 -17.36 -22.10
CA MET A 14 2.52 -17.84 -20.73
C MET A 14 1.83 -16.83 -19.80
N VAL A 15 2.02 -15.53 -20.00
CA VAL A 15 1.34 -14.48 -19.21
C VAL A 15 -0.16 -14.47 -19.54
N LYS A 16 -0.53 -14.55 -20.83
CA LYS A 16 -1.93 -14.65 -21.26
C LYS A 16 -2.63 -15.87 -20.65
N ALA A 17 -1.97 -17.02 -20.64
CA ALA A 17 -2.53 -18.25 -20.03
C ALA A 17 -2.79 -18.08 -18.53
N LYS A 18 -1.83 -17.53 -17.80
CA LYS A 18 -2.02 -17.26 -16.35
C LYS A 18 -3.11 -16.25 -16.05
N LEU A 19 -3.26 -15.21 -16.88
CA LEU A 19 -4.33 -14.22 -16.74
C LEU A 19 -5.70 -14.83 -17.07
N ALA A 20 -5.76 -15.73 -18.06
CA ALA A 20 -6.99 -16.44 -18.39
C ALA A 20 -7.44 -17.38 -17.26
N GLU A 21 -6.52 -18.02 -16.54
CA GLU A 21 -6.83 -18.80 -15.31
C GLU A 21 -7.46 -17.95 -14.21
N LEU A 22 -7.12 -16.66 -14.16
CA LEU A 22 -7.68 -15.68 -13.24
C LEU A 22 -8.98 -15.02 -13.74
N GLY A 23 -9.52 -15.49 -14.88
CA GLY A 23 -10.76 -15.00 -15.47
C GLY A 23 -10.59 -13.83 -16.46
N LEU A 24 -9.34 -13.43 -16.77
CA LEU A 24 -9.04 -12.41 -17.77
C LEU A 24 -8.66 -13.08 -19.10
N THR A 25 -9.66 -13.47 -19.87
CA THR A 25 -9.43 -14.14 -21.16
C THR A 25 -9.05 -13.12 -22.24
N PRO A 26 -7.94 -13.34 -22.99
CA PRO A 26 -7.54 -12.44 -24.06
C PRO A 26 -8.57 -12.34 -25.18
N SER A 27 -8.69 -11.17 -25.81
CA SER A 27 -9.54 -10.96 -27.00
C SER A 27 -9.19 -11.91 -28.14
N ASP A 28 -7.89 -12.17 -28.36
CA ASP A 28 -7.39 -13.13 -29.37
C ASP A 28 -7.92 -14.56 -29.13
N TRP A 29 -8.29 -14.91 -27.90
CA TRP A 29 -8.83 -16.23 -27.53
C TRP A 29 -10.35 -16.21 -27.35
N GLY A 30 -11.01 -15.13 -27.80
CA GLY A 30 -12.46 -14.95 -27.73
C GLY A 30 -12.99 -14.42 -26.40
N GLY A 31 -12.12 -13.81 -25.60
CA GLY A 31 -12.50 -13.08 -24.38
C GLY A 31 -12.70 -11.59 -24.63
N ASP A 32 -12.93 -10.84 -23.54
CA ASP A 32 -13.22 -9.41 -23.56
C ASP A 32 -12.02 -8.56 -23.10
N THR A 33 -10.87 -9.17 -22.81
CA THR A 33 -9.70 -8.46 -22.28
C THR A 33 -8.66 -8.23 -23.37
N GLU A 34 -8.44 -6.96 -23.73
CA GLU A 34 -7.34 -6.59 -24.62
C GLU A 34 -6.00 -6.66 -23.89
N MET A 35 -5.01 -7.33 -24.48
CA MET A 35 -3.69 -7.55 -23.88
C MET A 35 -2.60 -7.00 -24.79
N ILE A 36 -2.03 -5.84 -24.40
CA ILE A 36 -1.07 -5.09 -25.21
C ILE A 36 0.34 -5.33 -24.68
N PRO A 37 1.23 -5.94 -25.48
CA PRO A 37 2.63 -6.08 -25.12
C PRO A 37 3.35 -4.73 -25.22
N VAL A 38 4.14 -4.39 -24.20
CA VAL A 38 4.89 -3.14 -24.15
C VAL A 38 6.29 -3.32 -23.54
N SER A 39 7.16 -2.40 -23.80
CA SER A 39 8.41 -2.22 -23.07
C SER A 39 8.56 -0.77 -22.63
N ALA A 40 8.46 -0.53 -21.34
CA ALA A 40 8.68 0.81 -20.77
C ALA A 40 10.14 1.28 -20.93
N MET A 41 11.10 0.36 -21.12
CA MET A 41 12.51 0.71 -21.31
C MET A 41 12.81 1.16 -22.73
N THR A 42 12.24 0.50 -23.73
CA THR A 42 12.48 0.82 -25.16
C THR A 42 11.42 1.75 -25.75
N GLY A 43 10.25 1.88 -25.10
CA GLY A 43 9.10 2.61 -25.62
C GLY A 43 8.25 1.81 -26.59
N GLU A 44 8.63 0.58 -26.90
CA GLU A 44 7.90 -0.29 -27.85
C GLU A 44 6.49 -0.60 -27.32
N GLY A 45 5.48 -0.46 -28.20
CA GLY A 45 4.08 -0.73 -27.89
C GLY A 45 3.38 0.31 -27.03
N VAL A 46 4.08 1.34 -26.51
CA VAL A 46 3.50 2.36 -25.62
C VAL A 46 2.49 3.23 -26.36
N ASP A 47 2.78 3.64 -27.59
CA ASP A 47 1.85 4.46 -28.39
C ASP A 47 0.54 3.71 -28.65
N GLY A 48 0.60 2.43 -29.03
CA GLY A 48 -0.57 1.58 -29.21
C GLY A 48 -1.38 1.40 -27.92
N LEU A 49 -0.72 1.30 -26.76
CA LEU A 49 -1.38 1.28 -25.47
C LEU A 49 -2.13 2.60 -25.19
N LEU A 50 -1.51 3.75 -25.49
CA LEU A 50 -2.13 5.06 -25.30
C LEU A 50 -3.34 5.27 -26.22
N GLU A 51 -3.23 4.85 -27.50
CA GLU A 51 -4.35 4.89 -28.44
C GLU A 51 -5.53 4.03 -27.94
N HIS A 52 -5.25 2.82 -27.46
CA HIS A 52 -6.27 1.92 -26.92
C HIS A 52 -6.94 2.52 -25.66
N LEU A 53 -6.16 3.08 -24.74
CA LEU A 53 -6.70 3.75 -23.55
C LEU A 53 -7.57 4.97 -23.91
N SER A 54 -7.19 5.73 -24.96
CA SER A 54 -8.00 6.85 -25.45
C SER A 54 -9.35 6.35 -25.98
N LEU A 55 -9.35 5.31 -26.80
CA LEU A 55 -10.55 4.71 -27.36
C LEU A 55 -11.49 4.17 -26.28
N GLU A 56 -10.94 3.42 -25.30
CA GLU A 56 -11.70 2.90 -24.16
C GLU A 56 -12.32 4.04 -23.33
N SER A 57 -11.58 5.12 -23.11
CA SER A 57 -12.08 6.27 -22.36
C SER A 57 -13.25 6.98 -23.05
N GLU A 58 -13.24 7.01 -24.40
CA GLU A 58 -14.35 7.55 -25.20
C GLU A 58 -15.60 6.66 -25.11
N ILE A 59 -15.42 5.34 -25.20
CA ILE A 59 -16.53 4.38 -25.10
C ILE A 59 -17.19 4.42 -23.73
N LEU A 60 -16.40 4.57 -22.65
CA LEU A 60 -16.89 4.59 -21.28
C LEU A 60 -17.63 5.90 -20.92
N GLU A 61 -17.50 6.98 -21.72
CA GLU A 61 -18.12 8.28 -21.47
C GLU A 61 -18.01 8.73 -19.99
N LEU A 62 -16.83 8.62 -19.40
CA LEU A 62 -16.62 8.91 -17.98
C LEU A 62 -16.95 10.37 -17.67
N LYS A 63 -17.80 10.58 -16.66
CA LYS A 63 -18.28 11.90 -16.25
C LYS A 63 -17.97 12.13 -14.78
N ALA A 64 -17.56 13.36 -14.43
CA ALA A 64 -17.38 13.81 -13.07
C ALA A 64 -17.97 15.20 -12.87
N ASN A 65 -18.39 15.52 -11.65
CA ASN A 65 -18.94 16.84 -11.34
C ASN A 65 -17.97 17.58 -10.40
N PRO A 66 -17.22 18.59 -10.88
CA PRO A 66 -16.26 19.33 -10.09
C PRO A 66 -16.86 20.17 -8.95
N GLU A 67 -18.17 20.46 -8.98
CA GLU A 67 -18.83 21.29 -7.97
C GLU A 67 -19.21 20.51 -6.69
N LYS A 68 -19.13 19.19 -6.71
CA LYS A 68 -19.39 18.36 -5.54
C LYS A 68 -18.22 18.37 -4.54
N LYS A 69 -18.47 17.81 -3.35
CA LYS A 69 -17.42 17.45 -2.41
C LYS A 69 -16.52 16.40 -3.01
N ALA A 70 -15.23 16.54 -2.75
CA ALA A 70 -14.24 15.65 -3.31
C ALA A 70 -14.42 14.21 -2.83
N ILE A 71 -14.35 13.31 -3.80
CA ILE A 71 -14.21 11.87 -3.61
C ILE A 71 -12.95 11.45 -4.35
N GLY A 72 -12.09 10.69 -3.70
CA GLY A 72 -10.85 10.21 -4.30
C GLY A 72 -10.53 8.79 -3.87
N THR A 73 -9.46 8.26 -4.46
CA THR A 73 -8.90 6.96 -4.08
C THR A 73 -7.43 7.14 -3.75
N VAL A 74 -6.98 6.55 -2.65
CA VAL A 74 -5.57 6.51 -2.27
C VAL A 74 -4.81 5.61 -3.24
N LEU A 75 -3.75 6.14 -3.81
CA LEU A 75 -2.81 5.40 -4.64
C LEU A 75 -1.66 4.85 -3.81
N ASP A 76 -1.16 5.67 -2.88
CA ASP A 76 -0.05 5.33 -2.00
C ASP A 76 -0.04 6.19 -0.74
N SER A 77 0.62 5.72 0.32
CA SER A 77 0.82 6.48 1.56
C SER A 77 2.20 6.21 2.15
N ARG A 78 2.89 7.30 2.55
CA ARG A 78 4.22 7.24 3.14
C ARG A 78 4.36 8.15 4.33
N ALA A 79 5.23 7.78 5.27
CA ALA A 79 5.68 8.67 6.33
C ALA A 79 6.96 9.41 5.89
N SER A 80 6.97 10.73 6.03
CA SER A 80 8.12 11.58 5.70
C SER A 80 8.62 12.30 6.95
N THR A 81 9.92 12.33 7.16
CA THR A 81 10.59 12.96 8.31
C THR A 81 10.37 14.46 8.42
N GLY A 82 10.00 15.14 7.33
CA GLY A 82 9.79 16.61 7.32
C GLY A 82 8.34 17.03 7.17
N GLU A 83 7.53 16.24 6.46
CA GLU A 83 6.16 16.61 6.07
C GLU A 83 5.09 15.80 6.84
N GLY A 84 5.50 14.79 7.62
CA GLY A 84 4.60 13.87 8.30
C GLY A 84 3.99 12.84 7.36
N ASN A 85 2.72 12.50 7.55
CA ASN A 85 2.03 11.55 6.68
C ASN A 85 1.71 12.21 5.33
N VAL A 86 2.28 11.68 4.26
CA VAL A 86 2.05 12.09 2.87
C VAL A 86 1.22 11.01 2.18
N ILE A 87 0.10 11.39 1.62
CA ILE A 87 -0.84 10.49 0.96
C ILE A 87 -1.03 10.94 -0.49
N THR A 88 -0.81 10.05 -1.44
CA THR A 88 -1.09 10.27 -2.85
C THR A 88 -2.51 9.84 -3.17
N VAL A 89 -3.33 10.76 -3.64
CA VAL A 89 -4.76 10.55 -3.92
C VAL A 89 -5.06 10.91 -5.36
N LEU A 90 -5.84 10.07 -6.04
CA LEU A 90 -6.49 10.43 -7.30
C LEU A 90 -7.89 10.96 -7.01
N VAL A 91 -8.13 12.22 -7.29
CA VAL A 91 -9.47 12.82 -7.20
C VAL A 91 -10.33 12.25 -8.32
N GLN A 92 -11.45 11.62 -7.99
CA GLN A 92 -12.36 10.98 -8.95
C GLN A 92 -13.61 11.83 -9.25
N ASP A 93 -14.17 12.48 -8.22
CA ASP A 93 -15.34 13.36 -8.36
C ASP A 93 -15.18 14.54 -7.38
N GLY A 94 -15.82 15.67 -7.67
CA GLY A 94 -15.70 16.88 -6.86
C GLY A 94 -14.34 17.57 -7.00
N THR A 95 -14.15 18.63 -6.23
CA THR A 95 -12.88 19.36 -6.16
C THR A 95 -12.33 19.31 -4.74
N LEU A 96 -11.12 18.80 -4.60
CA LEU A 96 -10.37 18.77 -3.34
C LEU A 96 -9.66 20.11 -3.14
N ARG A 97 -9.73 20.68 -1.94
CA ARG A 97 -9.13 21.97 -1.61
C ARG A 97 -8.21 21.88 -0.42
N GLN A 98 -7.19 22.72 -0.40
CA GLN A 98 -6.39 22.92 0.81
C GLN A 98 -7.31 23.43 1.92
N GLY A 99 -7.21 22.83 3.12
CA GLY A 99 -8.08 23.15 4.25
C GLY A 99 -9.34 22.30 4.38
N ASP A 100 -9.66 21.46 3.40
CA ASP A 100 -10.79 20.53 3.51
C ASP A 100 -10.57 19.53 4.64
N THR A 101 -11.66 19.20 5.32
CA THR A 101 -11.69 18.09 6.25
C THR A 101 -11.98 16.80 5.49
N VAL A 102 -11.13 15.81 5.66
CA VAL A 102 -11.26 14.53 4.93
C VAL A 102 -11.21 13.33 5.87
N VAL A 103 -11.85 12.26 5.44
CA VAL A 103 -11.72 10.91 6.00
C VAL A 103 -11.27 9.97 4.91
N CYS A 104 -10.32 9.10 5.22
CA CYS A 104 -9.76 8.15 4.28
C CYS A 104 -9.42 6.84 5.01
N GLY A 105 -10.16 5.75 4.74
CA GLY A 105 -10.04 4.54 5.54
C GLY A 105 -10.20 4.84 7.04
N PRO A 106 -9.24 4.42 7.89
CA PRO A 106 -9.20 4.74 9.31
C PRO A 106 -8.60 6.12 9.62
N ALA A 107 -7.99 6.78 8.62
CA ALA A 107 -7.36 8.08 8.78
C ALA A 107 -8.36 9.23 8.58
N HIS A 108 -8.16 10.31 9.30
CA HIS A 108 -8.92 11.55 9.13
C HIS A 108 -8.01 12.76 9.41
N GLY A 109 -8.42 13.92 8.94
CA GLY A 109 -7.67 15.14 9.21
C GLY A 109 -8.13 16.31 8.36
N LYS A 110 -7.43 17.44 8.52
CA LYS A 110 -7.59 18.62 7.67
C LYS A 110 -6.40 18.71 6.73
N ILE A 111 -6.65 18.84 5.44
CA ILE A 111 -5.60 18.98 4.43
C ILE A 111 -4.75 20.20 4.75
N ARG A 112 -3.49 19.96 5.06
CA ARG A 112 -2.52 21.00 5.41
C ARG A 112 -1.83 21.53 4.17
N THR A 113 -1.34 20.62 3.32
CA THR A 113 -0.76 20.95 2.01
C THR A 113 -1.38 20.10 0.93
N LEU A 114 -1.53 20.68 -0.25
CA LEU A 114 -1.97 20.02 -1.47
C LEU A 114 -0.89 20.29 -2.52
N LYS A 115 -0.29 19.25 -3.07
CA LYS A 115 0.76 19.34 -4.08
C LYS A 115 0.45 18.46 -5.29
N SER A 116 0.88 18.88 -6.46
CA SER A 116 0.90 17.98 -7.62
C SER A 116 1.99 16.91 -7.43
N THR A 117 1.93 15.82 -8.19
CA THR A 117 2.97 14.78 -8.22
C THR A 117 4.35 15.30 -8.66
N SER A 118 4.42 16.48 -9.29
CA SER A 118 5.65 17.20 -9.62
C SER A 118 6.14 18.14 -8.51
N GLY A 119 5.49 18.15 -7.33
CA GLY A 119 5.90 18.92 -6.16
C GLY A 119 5.38 20.36 -6.09
N HIS A 120 4.63 20.85 -7.09
CA HIS A 120 4.07 22.19 -7.07
C HIS A 120 2.88 22.29 -6.13
N HIS A 121 2.81 23.36 -5.33
CA HIS A 121 1.67 23.63 -4.48
C HIS A 121 0.43 23.97 -5.30
N LEU A 122 -0.69 23.38 -4.89
CA LEU A 122 -2.01 23.60 -5.48
C LEU A 122 -2.97 24.11 -4.39
N GLU A 123 -3.87 25.00 -4.74
CA GLU A 123 -4.99 25.38 -3.87
C GLU A 123 -6.19 24.45 -4.02
N THR A 124 -6.38 23.94 -5.24
CA THR A 124 -7.50 23.07 -5.62
C THR A 124 -7.04 21.96 -6.56
N ALA A 125 -7.68 20.81 -6.47
CA ALA A 125 -7.49 19.68 -7.37
C ALA A 125 -8.86 19.22 -7.91
N PRO A 126 -9.14 19.43 -9.20
CA PRO A 126 -10.37 18.96 -9.85
C PRO A 126 -10.35 17.45 -10.09
N PRO A 127 -11.45 16.85 -10.60
CA PRO A 127 -11.48 15.43 -10.99
C PRO A 127 -10.35 15.04 -11.93
N ALA A 128 -9.99 13.76 -11.91
CA ALA A 128 -8.89 13.13 -12.67
C ALA A 128 -7.48 13.68 -12.36
N THR A 129 -7.31 14.37 -11.21
CA THR A 129 -6.03 14.96 -10.82
C THR A 129 -5.39 14.14 -9.71
N PRO A 130 -4.19 13.57 -9.93
CA PRO A 130 -3.42 12.95 -8.85
C PRO A 130 -2.71 14.04 -8.03
N VAL A 131 -2.82 13.96 -6.71
CA VAL A 131 -2.25 14.94 -5.77
C VAL A 131 -1.66 14.28 -4.54
N GLU A 132 -0.63 14.87 -3.98
CA GLU A 132 -0.10 14.56 -2.67
C GLU A 132 -0.73 15.50 -1.63
N ILE A 133 -1.28 14.91 -0.57
CA ILE A 133 -1.86 15.63 0.55
C ILE A 133 -1.15 15.30 1.85
N THR A 134 -1.11 16.28 2.77
CA THR A 134 -0.64 16.07 4.13
C THR A 134 -1.69 16.56 5.14
N GLY A 135 -1.56 16.14 6.40
CA GLY A 135 -2.42 16.63 7.48
C GLY A 135 -3.37 15.57 8.06
N LEU A 136 -3.30 14.32 7.58
CA LEU A 136 -4.04 13.21 8.19
C LEU A 136 -3.25 12.65 9.39
N ASN A 137 -4.00 12.14 10.37
CA ASN A 137 -3.47 11.59 11.63
C ASN A 137 -2.82 10.21 11.47
N ASP A 138 -3.17 9.45 10.42
CA ASP A 138 -2.69 8.10 10.18
C ASP A 138 -2.45 7.88 8.68
N LEU A 139 -1.88 6.73 8.31
CA LEU A 139 -1.62 6.30 6.93
C LEU A 139 -2.75 5.38 6.46
N PRO A 140 -3.59 5.81 5.49
CA PRO A 140 -4.57 4.94 4.87
C PRO A 140 -3.90 3.88 3.99
N GLU A 141 -4.65 2.87 3.60
CA GLU A 141 -4.19 1.85 2.67
C GLU A 141 -4.41 2.28 1.21
N ALA A 142 -3.56 1.77 0.30
CA ALA A 142 -3.80 1.92 -1.12
C ALA A 142 -5.16 1.29 -1.48
N GLY A 143 -5.97 2.02 -2.27
CA GLY A 143 -7.35 1.64 -2.58
C GLY A 143 -8.41 2.21 -1.64
N ASP A 144 -8.05 2.73 -0.47
CA ASP A 144 -8.98 3.40 0.43
C ASP A 144 -9.65 4.60 -0.27
N LYS A 145 -10.96 4.79 0.02
CA LYS A 145 -11.71 5.94 -0.49
C LYS A 145 -11.55 7.14 0.43
N LEU A 146 -11.19 8.28 -0.19
CA LEU A 146 -11.16 9.59 0.45
C LEU A 146 -12.51 10.29 0.23
N TYR A 147 -13.06 10.89 1.29
CA TYR A 147 -14.26 11.71 1.25
C TYR A 147 -14.00 13.04 1.94
N SER A 148 -14.34 14.16 1.27
CA SER A 148 -14.36 15.49 1.89
C SER A 148 -15.67 15.68 2.66
N LEU A 149 -15.59 16.20 3.88
CA LEU A 149 -16.71 16.39 4.82
C LEU A 149 -16.74 17.82 5.37
N ASP A 150 -17.92 18.28 5.81
CA ASP A 150 -18.05 19.62 6.41
C ASP A 150 -17.65 19.67 7.89
N SER A 151 -17.61 18.52 8.55
CA SER A 151 -17.42 18.45 10.01
C SER A 151 -16.27 17.54 10.38
N ALA A 152 -15.31 18.11 11.11
CA ALA A 152 -14.18 17.38 11.65
C ALA A 152 -14.62 16.31 12.66
N SER A 153 -15.70 16.57 13.44
CA SER A 153 -16.21 15.59 14.40
C SER A 153 -16.81 14.37 13.68
N LYS A 154 -17.53 14.58 12.56
CA LYS A 154 -18.03 13.47 11.74
C LYS A 154 -16.91 12.68 11.09
N ALA A 155 -15.88 13.35 10.57
CA ALA A 155 -14.72 12.67 9.99
C ALA A 155 -14.03 11.76 11.01
N ARG A 156 -13.83 12.28 12.23
CA ARG A 156 -13.26 11.52 13.33
C ARG A 156 -14.12 10.31 13.72
N GLN A 157 -15.42 10.50 13.91
CA GLN A 157 -16.34 9.41 14.27
C GLN A 157 -16.30 8.29 13.23
N ILE A 158 -16.39 8.62 11.92
CA ILE A 158 -16.34 7.64 10.84
C ILE A 158 -15.00 6.89 10.84
N ALA A 159 -13.90 7.58 11.08
CA ALA A 159 -12.57 6.97 11.15
C ALA A 159 -12.46 6.00 12.33
N GLU A 160 -12.92 6.40 13.51
CA GLU A 160 -12.94 5.55 14.71
C GLU A 160 -13.79 4.29 14.50
N GLU A 161 -15.00 4.42 13.94
CA GLU A 161 -15.87 3.30 13.60
C GLU A 161 -15.19 2.30 12.63
N ARG A 162 -14.51 2.82 11.61
CA ARG A 162 -13.77 1.99 10.63
C ARG A 162 -12.57 1.30 11.27
N GLN A 163 -11.85 1.99 12.15
CA GLN A 163 -10.71 1.44 12.88
C GLN A 163 -11.15 0.29 13.81
N GLU A 164 -12.26 0.48 14.54
CA GLU A 164 -12.84 -0.57 15.37
C GLU A 164 -13.32 -1.78 14.55
N ALA A 165 -13.99 -1.54 13.42
CA ALA A 165 -14.44 -2.60 12.52
C ALA A 165 -13.26 -3.43 11.98
N LYS A 166 -12.17 -2.75 11.57
CA LYS A 166 -10.94 -3.40 11.12
C LYS A 166 -10.30 -4.22 12.24
N ALA A 167 -10.14 -3.64 13.43
CA ALA A 167 -9.59 -4.35 14.58
C ALA A 167 -10.42 -5.58 14.99
N LYS A 168 -11.75 -5.53 14.83
CA LYS A 168 -12.64 -6.69 15.07
C LYS A 168 -12.45 -7.75 13.99
N ALA A 169 -12.31 -7.36 12.72
CA ALA A 169 -12.05 -8.29 11.61
C ALA A 169 -10.70 -9.01 11.80
N ASP A 170 -9.64 -8.27 12.09
CA ASP A 170 -8.30 -8.81 12.34
C ASP A 170 -8.28 -9.78 13.55
N ARG A 171 -9.05 -9.46 14.60
CA ARG A 171 -9.21 -10.39 15.76
C ARG A 171 -9.98 -11.65 15.39
N ALA A 172 -11.03 -11.53 14.58
CA ALA A 172 -11.82 -12.68 14.14
C ALA A 172 -11.02 -13.62 13.22
N GLU A 173 -10.14 -13.09 12.38
CA GLU A 173 -9.21 -13.90 11.58
C GLU A 173 -8.19 -14.64 12.47
N ARG A 174 -7.63 -13.98 13.48
CA ARG A 174 -6.70 -14.59 14.44
C ARG A 174 -7.37 -15.65 15.32
N GLN A 175 -8.69 -15.54 15.60
CA GLN A 175 -9.45 -16.52 16.40
C GLN A 175 -9.90 -17.75 15.60
N LYS A 176 -9.80 -17.77 14.28
CA LYS A 176 -10.06 -18.94 13.43
C LYS A 176 -8.97 -20.01 13.49
N VAL A 177 -8.05 -19.92 14.44
CA VAL A 177 -7.16 -21.03 14.78
C VAL A 177 -8.04 -22.11 15.40
N THR A 178 -8.50 -23.05 14.58
CA THR A 178 -9.26 -24.23 14.98
C THR A 178 -8.40 -25.14 15.88
N LEU A 179 -9.05 -26.01 16.66
CA LEU A 179 -8.35 -27.03 17.48
C LEU A 179 -7.37 -27.89 16.63
N GLU A 180 -7.66 -28.07 15.34
CA GLU A 180 -6.75 -28.70 14.37
C GLU A 180 -5.46 -27.87 14.17
N GLY A 181 -5.55 -26.53 14.08
CA GLY A 181 -4.38 -25.63 14.02
C GLY A 181 -3.54 -25.62 15.32
N LEU A 182 -4.17 -25.96 16.46
CA LEU A 182 -3.43 -26.15 17.73
C LEU A 182 -2.54 -27.40 17.70
N PHE A 183 -3.01 -28.51 17.10
CA PHE A 183 -2.20 -29.72 16.93
C PHE A 183 -1.05 -29.50 15.92
N ASP A 184 -1.32 -28.76 14.82
CA ASP A 184 -0.26 -28.32 13.89
C ASP A 184 0.76 -27.38 14.55
N THR A 185 0.36 -26.58 15.52
CA THR A 185 1.24 -25.69 16.29
C THR A 185 2.11 -26.46 17.28
N ILE A 186 1.61 -27.59 17.83
CA ILE A 186 2.37 -28.45 18.74
C ILE A 186 3.46 -29.25 17.97
N ASP A 187 3.17 -29.69 16.76
CA ASP A 187 4.18 -30.31 15.87
C ASP A 187 5.20 -29.30 15.34
N LYS A 188 4.79 -28.03 15.08
CA LYS A 188 5.64 -26.92 14.70
C LYS A 188 6.49 -26.35 15.85
N ALA A 189 6.22 -26.71 17.11
CA ALA A 189 7.05 -26.32 18.28
C ALA A 189 8.49 -26.87 18.24
N LYS A 190 8.84 -27.65 17.22
CA LYS A 190 10.22 -28.09 16.94
C LYS A 190 10.95 -27.20 15.93
N SER A 191 10.29 -26.31 15.21
CA SER A 191 10.95 -25.38 14.28
C SER A 191 11.52 -24.17 15.05
N LYS A 192 12.71 -23.74 14.65
CA LYS A 192 13.30 -22.49 15.17
C LYS A 192 12.51 -21.30 14.65
N GLU A 193 11.93 -20.51 15.53
CA GLU A 193 11.27 -19.26 15.14
C GLU A 193 12.30 -18.15 14.98
N ILE A 194 12.29 -17.47 13.82
CA ILE A 194 13.02 -16.23 13.58
C ILE A 194 12.05 -15.08 13.68
N ASN A 195 12.18 -14.29 14.72
CA ASN A 195 11.38 -13.08 14.91
C ASN A 195 11.95 -11.94 14.08
N VAL A 196 11.08 -11.19 13.38
CA VAL A 196 11.51 -10.10 12.50
C VAL A 196 10.65 -8.86 12.75
N ILE A 197 11.29 -7.69 12.77
CA ILE A 197 10.65 -6.38 12.72
C ILE A 197 10.94 -5.79 11.33
N VAL A 198 9.91 -5.35 10.61
CA VAL A 198 10.05 -4.85 9.24
C VAL A 198 9.71 -3.37 9.18
N LYS A 199 10.59 -2.56 8.59
CA LYS A 199 10.37 -1.14 8.32
C LYS A 199 10.55 -0.85 6.83
N THR A 200 9.64 -0.07 6.26
CA THR A 200 9.62 0.26 4.83
C THR A 200 9.35 1.74 4.62
N ASP A 201 9.66 2.23 3.44
CA ASP A 201 9.37 3.61 3.02
C ASP A 201 7.88 3.84 2.75
N VAL A 202 7.17 2.84 2.19
CA VAL A 202 5.76 2.91 1.83
C VAL A 202 4.97 1.70 2.35
N LYS A 203 3.67 1.93 2.60
CA LYS A 203 2.81 0.90 3.19
C LYS A 203 2.57 -0.30 2.27
N GLY A 204 2.43 -0.07 0.96
CA GLY A 204 2.25 -1.13 -0.03
C GLY A 204 3.40 -2.14 -0.02
N THR A 205 4.65 -1.66 0.09
CA THR A 205 5.84 -2.52 0.22
C THR A 205 5.82 -3.32 1.52
N LEU A 206 5.36 -2.71 2.63
CA LEU A 206 5.26 -3.39 3.91
C LEU A 206 4.33 -4.60 3.85
N ASP A 207 3.17 -4.45 3.22
CA ASP A 207 2.16 -5.52 3.15
C ASP A 207 2.64 -6.68 2.27
N VAL A 208 3.32 -6.38 1.16
CA VAL A 208 3.97 -7.40 0.32
C VAL A 208 5.06 -8.15 1.08
N LEU A 209 5.98 -7.43 1.75
CA LEU A 209 7.06 -8.06 2.50
C LEU A 209 6.56 -8.92 3.66
N LYS A 210 5.51 -8.50 4.36
CA LYS A 210 4.88 -9.34 5.40
C LYS A 210 4.32 -10.63 4.81
N GLY A 211 3.68 -10.56 3.64
CA GLY A 211 3.16 -11.72 2.94
C GLY A 211 4.27 -12.70 2.55
N GLU A 212 5.32 -12.20 1.89
CA GLU A 212 6.46 -13.00 1.45
C GLU A 212 7.24 -13.62 2.63
N LEU A 213 7.54 -12.83 3.67
CA LEU A 213 8.23 -13.35 4.87
C LEU A 213 7.41 -14.41 5.60
N SER A 214 6.08 -14.24 5.66
CA SER A 214 5.19 -15.25 6.25
C SER A 214 5.07 -16.52 5.40
N ALA A 215 5.28 -16.41 4.09
CA ALA A 215 5.30 -17.54 3.16
C ALA A 215 6.63 -18.31 3.18
N MET A 216 7.75 -17.69 3.67
CA MET A 216 9.05 -18.31 3.81
C MET A 216 9.13 -19.27 5.02
N GLN A 217 8.16 -20.17 5.13
CA GLN A 217 8.16 -21.21 6.16
C GLN A 217 8.72 -22.52 5.60
N THR A 218 9.63 -23.11 6.34
CA THR A 218 10.15 -24.47 6.10
C THR A 218 9.82 -25.37 7.28
N ASP A 219 10.00 -26.68 7.14
CA ASP A 219 9.76 -27.63 8.22
C ASP A 219 10.70 -27.39 9.44
N GLU A 220 11.83 -26.70 9.23
CA GLU A 220 12.84 -26.46 10.26
C GLU A 220 12.80 -25.03 10.84
N VAL A 221 12.34 -24.04 10.06
CA VAL A 221 12.39 -22.61 10.42
C VAL A 221 11.10 -21.90 10.04
N ALA A 222 10.51 -21.18 10.99
CA ALA A 222 9.37 -20.31 10.78
C ALA A 222 9.77 -18.83 10.96
N VAL A 223 9.43 -17.98 9.98
CA VAL A 223 9.66 -16.53 10.09
C VAL A 223 8.40 -15.88 10.64
N ARG A 224 8.54 -15.14 11.74
CA ARG A 224 7.44 -14.46 12.40
C ARG A 224 7.65 -12.95 12.39
N VAL A 225 6.82 -12.21 11.64
CA VAL A 225 6.83 -10.75 11.67
C VAL A 225 6.11 -10.25 12.92
N LEU A 226 6.88 -9.79 13.92
CA LEU A 226 6.34 -9.26 15.18
C LEU A 226 5.70 -7.89 14.99
N ARG A 227 6.38 -7.03 14.25
CA ARG A 227 5.93 -5.67 13.97
C ARG A 227 6.33 -5.23 12.56
N GLY A 228 5.43 -4.55 11.88
CA GLY A 228 5.73 -3.85 10.65
C GLY A 228 5.35 -2.37 10.78
N GLY A 229 6.14 -1.49 10.20
CA GLY A 229 5.89 -0.06 10.22
C GLY A 229 6.48 0.67 9.02
N VAL A 230 5.96 1.85 8.74
CA VAL A 230 6.45 2.73 7.67
C VAL A 230 7.31 3.83 8.31
N GLY A 231 8.39 4.21 7.62
CA GLY A 231 9.35 5.23 8.05
C GLY A 231 10.66 4.66 8.61
N GLU A 232 11.53 5.52 9.12
CA GLU A 232 12.84 5.16 9.66
C GLU A 232 12.75 4.17 10.83
N ILE A 233 13.82 3.37 11.01
CA ILE A 233 13.98 2.50 12.17
C ILE A 233 14.27 3.39 13.40
N SER A 234 13.44 3.26 14.43
CA SER A 234 13.48 4.05 15.66
C SER A 234 14.09 3.28 16.82
N GLU A 235 14.47 4.00 17.90
CA GLU A 235 14.92 3.40 19.16
C GLU A 235 13.93 2.36 19.70
N SER A 236 12.62 2.67 19.62
CA SER A 236 11.56 1.75 20.10
C SER A 236 11.47 0.43 19.28
N ASP A 237 11.88 0.45 18.04
CA ASP A 237 11.95 -0.76 17.21
C ASP A 237 13.13 -1.63 17.66
N ILE A 238 14.26 -1.01 18.02
CA ILE A 238 15.44 -1.71 18.52
C ILE A 238 15.18 -2.33 19.90
N LEU A 239 14.58 -1.56 20.84
CA LEU A 239 14.21 -2.09 22.16
C LEU A 239 13.22 -3.27 22.06
N LEU A 240 12.28 -3.21 21.12
CA LEU A 240 11.37 -4.32 20.88
C LEU A 240 12.12 -5.53 20.29
N ALA A 241 13.07 -5.30 19.39
CA ALA A 241 13.90 -6.36 18.80
C ALA A 241 14.75 -7.07 19.86
N ASP A 242 15.40 -6.30 20.73
CA ASP A 242 16.17 -6.84 21.86
C ASP A 242 15.28 -7.69 22.78
N ALA A 243 14.16 -7.13 23.25
CA ALA A 243 13.22 -7.82 24.14
C ALA A 243 12.61 -9.10 23.53
N SER A 244 12.58 -9.23 22.20
CA SER A 244 11.96 -10.33 21.48
C SER A 244 12.95 -11.22 20.75
N ASN A 245 14.25 -10.99 20.90
CA ASN A 245 15.33 -11.63 20.14
C ASN A 245 15.03 -11.65 18.64
N ALA A 246 14.68 -10.46 18.09
CA ALA A 246 14.25 -10.27 16.73
C ALA A 246 15.33 -9.55 15.90
N ILE A 247 15.34 -9.80 14.59
CA ILE A 247 16.14 -9.08 13.60
C ILE A 247 15.33 -7.90 13.07
N VAL A 248 15.96 -6.75 12.84
CA VAL A 248 15.30 -5.59 12.24
C VAL A 248 15.65 -5.48 10.76
N ILE A 249 14.65 -5.50 9.90
CA ILE A 249 14.82 -5.36 8.44
C ILE A 249 14.31 -4.00 8.00
N GLY A 250 15.21 -3.18 7.44
CA GLY A 250 14.87 -1.92 6.78
C GLY A 250 14.86 -2.07 5.26
N PHE A 251 13.73 -1.77 4.61
CA PHE A 251 13.62 -1.77 3.16
C PHE A 251 13.45 -0.33 2.67
N HIS A 252 14.43 0.18 1.92
CA HIS A 252 14.52 1.59 1.47
C HIS A 252 14.42 2.63 2.60
N VAL A 253 14.75 2.25 3.82
CA VAL A 253 14.79 3.12 5.00
C VAL A 253 16.09 2.93 5.75
N SER A 254 16.55 3.98 6.43
CA SER A 254 17.72 3.95 7.30
C SER A 254 17.31 3.89 8.77
N ALA A 255 18.25 3.47 9.61
CA ALA A 255 18.11 3.63 11.05
C ALA A 255 18.51 5.07 11.45
N SER A 256 17.77 5.68 12.37
CA SER A 256 18.19 6.94 12.97
C SER A 256 19.54 6.75 13.71
N ASP A 257 20.31 7.82 13.87
CA ASP A 257 21.63 7.73 14.53
C ASP A 257 21.53 7.14 15.94
N LYS A 258 20.45 7.47 16.66
CA LYS A 258 20.18 6.92 17.98
C LYS A 258 19.82 5.44 17.93
N ALA A 259 18.97 5.04 16.97
CA ALA A 259 18.60 3.63 16.80
C ALA A 259 19.82 2.78 16.45
N ARG A 260 20.77 3.31 15.66
CA ARG A 260 22.00 2.62 15.32
C ARG A 260 22.91 2.42 16.55
N SER A 261 23.05 3.47 17.36
CA SER A 261 23.82 3.39 18.62
C SER A 261 23.21 2.41 19.62
N GLU A 262 21.88 2.38 19.74
CA GLU A 262 21.17 1.41 20.59
C GLU A 262 21.32 -0.01 20.06
N ALA A 263 21.22 -0.22 18.74
CA ALA A 263 21.41 -1.53 18.13
C ALA A 263 22.81 -2.11 18.41
N GLU A 264 23.86 -1.27 18.30
CA GLU A 264 25.23 -1.65 18.65
C GLU A 264 25.37 -2.00 20.14
N SER A 265 24.73 -1.22 21.03
CA SER A 265 24.82 -1.44 22.48
C SER A 265 24.08 -2.71 22.96
N HIS A 266 22.97 -3.05 22.31
CA HIS A 266 22.14 -4.21 22.63
C HIS A 266 22.45 -5.45 21.79
N GLY A 267 23.35 -5.33 20.77
CA GLY A 267 23.69 -6.42 19.87
C GLY A 267 22.55 -6.84 18.94
N VAL A 268 21.66 -5.92 18.62
CA VAL A 268 20.54 -6.14 17.70
C VAL A 268 21.03 -5.99 16.27
N GLU A 269 20.72 -6.98 15.43
CA GLU A 269 21.07 -6.98 14.01
C GLU A 269 20.06 -6.15 13.18
N ILE A 270 20.60 -5.23 12.34
CA ILE A 270 19.82 -4.41 11.44
C ILE A 270 20.24 -4.71 10.00
#